data_a955fb4a89cf7698e8a5ff5415d8af8c
#
_entry.id   a955fb4a89cf7698e8a5ff5415d8af8c
#
_cell.length_a   1.000
_cell.length_b   1.000
_cell.length_c   1.000
_cell.angle_alpha   90.00
_cell.angle_beta   90.00
_cell.angle_gamma   90.00
#
_symmetry.space_group_name_H-M   'P 1'
#
loop_
_entity.id
_entity.type
_entity.pdbx_description
1 polymer ?
#
loop_
_entity_poly.entity_id
_entity_poly.type
_entity_poly.pdbx_seq_one_letter_code
_entity_poly.pdbx_strand_id
1 'polypeptide(L)'
;MTVLVTGAAGFIGFHVAKRLCELGVEVVGIDNLNDYYSVELKQSRLAILQHLPGFTFHRLDITDAEGLSALFAQNGFEQVIHLAAQAGVRYSLEQPNVYAQSNLVGFINVLEACRQHRPAHLIYASSSSVYGANTRMPFQIEDAVDRPLSLYAATKRANELTAYSYCHLYGLRATGLRFFTVYGPWGRPDMALFKFTKAMLAGQPVDIYNHGEMARDFTYIDDIVESILRLRLLPPDTVGSEPPHQLFNIGRGRPVKLLEFVDCLEAALGLRAERRYLPLQAGDVLQTWADVSALSQWIDFQPQVSVDTGVRAFVDWYREHYQARLRVPLQ
;
A
#
# COMPACT_ATOMS: atom_id res chain seq x y z
N MET A 1 4.91 -12.22 20.82
CA MET A 1 4.74 -10.89 20.19
C MET A 1 3.60 -10.97 19.20
N THR A 2 2.53 -10.20 19.43
CA THR A 2 1.34 -10.18 18.57
C THR A 2 1.28 -8.87 17.79
N VAL A 3 1.12 -8.96 16.48
CA VAL A 3 1.06 -7.81 15.56
C VAL A 3 -0.34 -7.70 14.96
N LEU A 4 -0.95 -6.51 15.04
CA LEU A 4 -2.16 -6.21 14.30
C LEU A 4 -1.80 -5.73 12.89
N VAL A 5 -2.36 -6.36 11.86
CA VAL A 5 -2.30 -5.88 10.47
C VAL A 5 -3.71 -5.50 10.02
N THR A 6 -3.96 -4.22 9.83
CA THR A 6 -5.23 -3.77 9.24
C THR A 6 -5.14 -3.75 7.72
N GLY A 7 -6.22 -4.06 7.02
CA GLY A 7 -6.20 -4.24 5.57
C GLY A 7 -5.50 -5.55 5.15
N ALA A 8 -5.58 -6.59 5.99
CA ALA A 8 -4.89 -7.85 5.80
C ALA A 8 -5.31 -8.61 4.54
N ALA A 9 -6.52 -8.41 4.02
CA ALA A 9 -6.97 -8.95 2.73
C ALA A 9 -6.60 -8.04 1.55
N GLY A 10 -6.00 -6.87 1.80
CA GLY A 10 -5.46 -5.96 0.81
C GLY A 10 -4.16 -6.48 0.19
N PHE A 11 -3.64 -5.78 -0.82
CA PHE A 11 -2.42 -6.19 -1.53
C PHE A 11 -1.19 -6.21 -0.60
N ILE A 12 -0.82 -5.07 -0.03
CA ILE A 12 0.37 -4.96 0.82
C ILE A 12 0.14 -5.70 2.15
N GLY A 13 -1.06 -5.56 2.75
CA GLY A 13 -1.40 -6.21 4.01
C GLY A 13 -1.30 -7.73 3.97
N PHE A 14 -1.73 -8.35 2.87
CA PHE A 14 -1.58 -9.79 2.63
C PHE A 14 -0.11 -10.23 2.68
N HIS A 15 0.75 -9.56 1.93
CA HIS A 15 2.17 -9.93 1.88
C HIS A 15 2.88 -9.68 3.20
N VAL A 16 2.58 -8.60 3.89
CA VAL A 16 3.13 -8.30 5.23
C VAL A 16 2.68 -9.35 6.24
N ALA A 17 1.39 -9.65 6.32
CA ALA A 17 0.85 -10.66 7.23
C ALA A 17 1.46 -12.04 6.95
N LYS A 18 1.51 -12.44 5.67
CA LYS A 18 2.12 -13.70 5.24
C LYS A 18 3.57 -13.81 5.71
N ARG A 19 4.37 -12.79 5.43
CA ARG A 19 5.80 -12.81 5.79
C ARG A 19 6.04 -12.78 7.29
N LEU A 20 5.22 -12.08 8.06
CA LEU A 20 5.28 -12.10 9.52
C LEU A 20 5.01 -13.51 10.08
N CYS A 21 3.96 -14.18 9.59
CA CYS A 21 3.66 -15.55 9.99
C CYS A 21 4.80 -16.53 9.63
N GLU A 22 5.39 -16.41 8.44
CA GLU A 22 6.54 -17.20 8.01
C GLU A 22 7.77 -17.01 8.92
N LEU A 23 7.87 -15.86 9.59
CA LEU A 23 8.91 -15.55 10.59
C LEU A 23 8.51 -15.99 12.01
N GLY A 24 7.38 -16.68 12.18
CA GLY A 24 6.90 -17.15 13.48
C GLY A 24 6.29 -16.06 14.36
N VAL A 25 5.88 -14.93 13.77
CA VAL A 25 5.19 -13.85 14.48
C VAL A 25 3.68 -14.12 14.48
N GLU A 26 3.03 -13.96 15.62
CA GLU A 26 1.57 -14.03 15.70
C GLU A 26 0.94 -12.78 15.09
N VAL A 27 0.02 -12.98 14.17
CA VAL A 27 -0.64 -11.91 13.42
C VAL A 27 -2.15 -11.99 13.58
N VAL A 28 -2.73 -10.90 14.03
CA VAL A 28 -4.17 -10.68 13.92
C VAL A 28 -4.41 -9.76 12.72
N GLY A 29 -5.11 -10.27 11.72
CA GLY A 29 -5.49 -9.52 10.52
C GLY A 29 -6.92 -9.02 10.60
N ILE A 30 -7.17 -7.76 10.24
CA ILE A 30 -8.53 -7.25 10.05
C ILE A 30 -8.71 -6.68 8.64
N ASP A 31 -9.91 -6.85 8.09
CA ASP A 31 -10.36 -6.26 6.82
C ASP A 31 -11.89 -6.27 6.78
N ASN A 32 -12.52 -5.27 6.18
CA ASN A 32 -13.98 -5.23 6.03
C ASN A 32 -14.47 -5.99 4.79
N LEU A 33 -13.53 -6.39 3.90
CA LEU A 33 -13.81 -7.05 2.63
C LEU A 33 -14.74 -6.26 1.72
N ASN A 34 -14.58 -4.91 1.67
CA ASN A 34 -15.39 -4.08 0.80
C ASN A 34 -15.23 -4.48 -0.68
N ASP A 35 -16.20 -4.08 -1.49
CA ASP A 35 -16.34 -4.42 -2.91
C ASP A 35 -15.71 -3.41 -3.88
N TYR A 36 -14.83 -2.52 -3.39
CA TYR A 36 -14.10 -1.57 -4.25
C TYR A 36 -13.41 -2.26 -5.43
N TYR A 37 -12.89 -3.46 -5.20
CA TYR A 37 -12.45 -4.39 -6.25
C TYR A 37 -12.81 -5.82 -5.85
N SER A 38 -12.54 -6.79 -6.72
CA SER A 38 -12.92 -8.20 -6.56
C SER A 38 -12.76 -8.71 -5.11
N VAL A 39 -13.90 -8.97 -4.45
CA VAL A 39 -13.96 -9.60 -3.12
C VAL A 39 -13.38 -11.02 -3.17
N GLU A 40 -13.54 -11.72 -4.28
CA GLU A 40 -12.98 -13.05 -4.51
C GLU A 40 -11.46 -13.06 -4.44
N LEU A 41 -10.79 -12.01 -4.98
CA LEU A 41 -9.33 -11.87 -4.85
C LEU A 41 -8.92 -11.65 -3.38
N LYS A 42 -9.69 -10.87 -2.61
CA LYS A 42 -9.47 -10.68 -1.17
C LYS A 42 -9.64 -12.00 -0.40
N GLN A 43 -10.70 -12.76 -0.71
CA GLN A 43 -10.95 -14.08 -0.11
C GLN A 43 -9.84 -15.08 -0.44
N SER A 44 -9.31 -15.05 -1.66
CA SER A 44 -8.19 -15.92 -2.06
C SER A 44 -6.92 -15.62 -1.28
N ARG A 45 -6.61 -14.34 -1.01
CA ARG A 45 -5.49 -13.94 -0.14
C ARG A 45 -5.72 -14.43 1.30
N LEU A 46 -6.93 -14.25 1.82
CA LEU A 46 -7.29 -14.73 3.16
C LEU A 46 -7.21 -16.24 3.31
N ALA A 47 -7.66 -16.99 2.31
CA ALA A 47 -7.56 -18.45 2.32
C ALA A 47 -6.11 -18.90 2.50
N ILE A 48 -5.15 -18.22 1.85
CA ILE A 48 -3.72 -18.51 2.03
C ILE A 48 -3.28 -18.17 3.47
N LEU A 49 -3.64 -16.99 3.97
CA LEU A 49 -3.24 -16.56 5.32
C LEU A 49 -3.79 -17.47 6.41
N GLN A 50 -5.05 -17.89 6.30
CA GLN A 50 -5.73 -18.75 7.28
C GLN A 50 -5.12 -20.15 7.40
N HIS A 51 -4.33 -20.59 6.41
CA HIS A 51 -3.56 -21.84 6.49
C HIS A 51 -2.19 -21.68 7.16
N LEU A 52 -1.76 -20.44 7.44
CA LEU A 52 -0.48 -20.17 8.08
C LEU A 52 -0.60 -20.27 9.61
N PRO A 53 0.34 -20.93 10.28
CA PRO A 53 0.42 -20.91 11.74
C PRO A 53 0.52 -19.48 12.26
N GLY A 54 -0.17 -19.18 13.35
CA GLY A 54 -0.10 -17.87 14.01
C GLY A 54 -0.90 -16.76 13.35
N PHE A 55 -1.74 -17.06 12.33
CA PHE A 55 -2.64 -16.07 11.73
C PHE A 55 -4.08 -16.23 12.25
N THR A 56 -4.66 -15.13 12.72
CA THR A 56 -6.08 -15.03 13.07
C THR A 56 -6.72 -13.88 12.28
N PHE A 57 -7.92 -14.10 11.76
CA PHE A 57 -8.65 -13.09 10.98
C PHE A 57 -9.95 -12.68 11.67
N HIS A 58 -10.19 -11.35 11.73
CA HIS A 58 -11.49 -10.79 12.10
C HIS A 58 -12.01 -9.90 10.97
N ARG A 59 -13.24 -10.15 10.54
CA ARG A 59 -13.93 -9.24 9.62
C ARG A 59 -14.39 -8.02 10.41
N LEU A 60 -13.65 -6.93 10.31
CA LEU A 60 -13.90 -5.71 11.07
C LEU A 60 -13.61 -4.49 10.21
N ASP A 61 -14.50 -3.50 10.25
CA ASP A 61 -14.27 -2.18 9.66
C ASP A 61 -13.57 -1.27 10.68
N ILE A 62 -12.56 -0.54 10.24
CA ILE A 62 -11.85 0.42 11.12
C ILE A 62 -12.71 1.61 11.54
N THR A 63 -13.86 1.82 10.91
CA THR A 63 -14.87 2.81 11.34
C THR A 63 -15.70 2.35 12.54
N ASP A 64 -15.66 1.07 12.88
CA ASP A 64 -16.27 0.51 14.10
C ASP A 64 -15.30 0.69 15.28
N ALA A 65 -15.47 1.81 15.99
CA ALA A 65 -14.63 2.16 17.14
C ALA A 65 -14.77 1.17 18.31
N GLU A 66 -15.98 0.66 18.56
CA GLU A 66 -16.25 -0.29 19.65
C GLU A 66 -15.61 -1.65 19.33
N GLY A 67 -15.79 -2.13 18.12
CA GLY A 67 -15.16 -3.38 17.64
C GLY A 67 -13.64 -3.32 17.70
N LEU A 68 -13.03 -2.20 17.31
CA LEU A 68 -11.57 -1.99 17.42
C LEU A 68 -11.12 -2.00 18.88
N SER A 69 -11.81 -1.25 19.76
CA SER A 69 -11.47 -1.19 21.18
C SER A 69 -11.54 -2.57 21.84
N ALA A 70 -12.59 -3.34 21.55
CA ALA A 70 -12.74 -4.71 22.04
C ALA A 70 -11.61 -5.64 21.52
N LEU A 71 -11.24 -5.52 20.25
CA LEU A 71 -10.16 -6.30 19.65
C LEU A 71 -8.80 -6.01 20.32
N PHE A 72 -8.49 -4.74 20.56
CA PHE A 72 -7.26 -4.35 21.24
C PHE A 72 -7.24 -4.83 22.70
N ALA A 73 -8.35 -4.74 23.41
CA ALA A 73 -8.45 -5.21 24.80
C ALA A 73 -8.22 -6.73 24.94
N GLN A 74 -8.64 -7.51 23.93
CA GLN A 74 -8.52 -8.97 23.94
C GLN A 74 -7.13 -9.47 23.60
N ASN A 75 -6.34 -8.74 22.77
CA ASN A 75 -5.14 -9.28 22.14
C ASN A 75 -3.82 -8.66 22.65
N GLY A 76 -3.82 -7.50 23.28
CA GLY A 76 -2.59 -6.87 23.80
C GLY A 76 -1.52 -6.66 22.72
N PHE A 77 -1.86 -6.01 21.61
CA PHE A 77 -0.95 -5.80 20.48
C PHE A 77 0.31 -5.06 20.85
N GLU A 78 1.47 -5.65 20.56
CA GLU A 78 2.76 -4.99 20.72
C GLU A 78 3.09 -4.05 19.55
N GLN A 79 2.59 -4.35 18.35
CA GLN A 79 2.78 -3.52 17.16
C GLN A 79 1.50 -3.47 16.33
N VAL A 80 1.31 -2.33 15.65
CA VAL A 80 0.21 -2.12 14.71
C VAL A 80 0.77 -1.70 13.36
N ILE A 81 0.43 -2.45 12.31
CA ILE A 81 0.73 -2.10 10.92
C ILE A 81 -0.58 -1.76 10.24
N HIS A 82 -0.87 -0.45 10.14
CA HIS A 82 -2.13 0.06 9.64
C HIS A 82 -2.05 0.34 8.14
N LEU A 83 -2.61 -0.58 7.34
CA LEU A 83 -2.67 -0.52 5.89
C LEU A 83 -4.10 -0.44 5.34
N ALA A 84 -5.11 -0.56 6.21
CA ALA A 84 -6.51 -0.39 5.82
C ALA A 84 -6.77 1.07 5.44
N ALA A 85 -7.31 1.27 4.26
CA ALA A 85 -7.74 2.58 3.76
C ALA A 85 -8.60 2.40 2.52
N GLN A 86 -9.45 3.38 2.21
CA GLN A 86 -9.95 3.52 0.85
C GLN A 86 -8.84 4.09 -0.01
N ALA A 87 -8.39 3.32 -0.99
CA ALA A 87 -7.33 3.68 -1.91
C ALA A 87 -7.89 4.09 -3.29
N GLY A 88 -7.04 4.70 -4.13
CA GLY A 88 -7.39 5.11 -5.48
C GLY A 88 -7.68 6.61 -5.59
N VAL A 89 -6.84 7.32 -6.35
CA VAL A 89 -6.99 8.78 -6.56
C VAL A 89 -8.30 9.10 -7.26
N ARG A 90 -8.62 8.36 -8.35
CA ARG A 90 -9.79 8.65 -9.19
C ARG A 90 -11.11 8.37 -8.47
N TYR A 91 -11.21 7.24 -7.80
CA TYR A 91 -12.40 6.88 -7.05
C TYR A 91 -12.75 7.90 -5.94
N SER A 92 -11.77 8.66 -5.45
CA SER A 92 -12.02 9.73 -4.48
C SER A 92 -12.80 10.92 -5.06
N LEU A 93 -12.82 11.05 -6.39
CA LEU A 93 -13.64 12.06 -7.09
C LEU A 93 -15.11 11.61 -7.22
N GLU A 94 -15.33 10.29 -7.29
CA GLU A 94 -16.64 9.67 -7.48
C GLU A 94 -17.35 9.40 -6.15
N GLN A 95 -16.58 8.94 -5.14
CA GLN A 95 -17.11 8.50 -3.83
C GLN A 95 -16.38 9.18 -2.66
N PRO A 96 -16.48 10.52 -2.50
CA PRO A 96 -15.71 11.25 -1.49
C PRO A 96 -16.01 10.82 -0.04
N ASN A 97 -17.25 10.48 0.27
CA ASN A 97 -17.67 10.11 1.62
C ASN A 97 -17.00 8.83 2.12
N VAL A 98 -16.72 7.87 1.25
CA VAL A 98 -16.03 6.63 1.63
C VAL A 98 -14.60 6.94 2.10
N TYR A 99 -13.94 7.94 1.48
CA TYR A 99 -12.62 8.39 1.89
C TYR A 99 -12.64 9.12 3.24
N ALA A 100 -13.64 9.96 3.48
CA ALA A 100 -13.79 10.62 4.77
C ALA A 100 -14.01 9.59 5.89
N GLN A 101 -14.89 8.62 5.70
CA GLN A 101 -15.16 7.59 6.70
C GLN A 101 -13.94 6.69 6.93
N SER A 102 -13.42 6.04 5.89
CA SER A 102 -12.32 5.07 6.07
C SER A 102 -11.01 5.75 6.45
N ASN A 103 -10.63 6.85 5.74
CA ASN A 103 -9.28 7.40 5.89
C ASN A 103 -9.16 8.43 7.02
N LEU A 104 -10.23 9.11 7.40
CA LEU A 104 -10.19 10.08 8.52
C LEU A 104 -10.78 9.47 9.78
N VAL A 105 -12.06 9.11 9.77
CA VAL A 105 -12.72 8.55 10.96
C VAL A 105 -12.06 7.22 11.36
N GLY A 106 -11.89 6.29 10.42
CA GLY A 106 -11.24 5.00 10.69
C GLY A 106 -9.82 5.15 11.21
N PHE A 107 -9.03 6.08 10.65
CA PHE A 107 -7.68 6.32 11.13
C PHE A 107 -7.64 6.89 12.54
N ILE A 108 -8.55 7.82 12.88
CA ILE A 108 -8.68 8.35 14.25
C ILE A 108 -9.03 7.22 15.24
N ASN A 109 -9.94 6.30 14.87
CA ASN A 109 -10.27 5.16 15.70
C ASN A 109 -9.05 4.28 15.98
N VAL A 110 -8.21 4.03 14.97
CA VAL A 110 -6.95 3.29 15.15
C VAL A 110 -6.00 4.03 16.08
N LEU A 111 -5.84 5.35 15.92
CA LEU A 111 -5.01 6.17 16.80
C LEU A 111 -5.53 6.16 18.25
N GLU A 112 -6.84 6.27 18.45
CA GLU A 112 -7.46 6.19 19.79
C GLU A 112 -7.25 4.82 20.44
N ALA A 113 -7.40 3.74 19.70
CA ALA A 113 -7.09 2.40 20.18
C ALA A 113 -5.60 2.27 20.55
N CYS A 114 -4.69 2.79 19.72
CA CYS A 114 -3.25 2.83 20.03
C CYS A 114 -2.95 3.70 21.26
N ARG A 115 -3.63 4.85 21.43
CA ARG A 115 -3.46 5.70 22.61
C ARG A 115 -3.86 5.00 23.90
N GLN A 116 -4.97 4.26 23.88
CA GLN A 116 -5.50 3.54 25.04
C GLN A 116 -4.65 2.30 25.41
N HIS A 117 -4.20 1.53 24.41
CA HIS A 117 -3.54 0.24 24.62
C HIS A 117 -2.00 0.28 24.46
N ARG A 118 -1.44 1.39 24.00
CA ARG A 118 -0.01 1.71 23.95
C ARG A 118 0.87 0.62 23.30
N PRO A 119 0.61 0.24 22.02
CA PRO A 119 1.55 -0.61 21.29
C PRO A 119 2.92 0.08 21.23
N ALA A 120 3.99 -0.71 21.18
CA ALA A 120 5.35 -0.18 21.12
C ALA A 120 5.64 0.57 19.82
N HIS A 121 4.93 0.27 18.73
CA HIS A 121 5.10 0.93 17.44
C HIS A 121 3.83 0.87 16.59
N LEU A 122 3.41 2.02 16.06
CA LEU A 122 2.42 2.14 14.99
C LEU A 122 3.12 2.47 13.69
N ILE A 123 3.02 1.60 12.67
CA ILE A 123 3.39 1.92 11.30
C ILE A 123 2.11 2.15 10.51
N TYR A 124 2.01 3.25 9.77
CA TYR A 124 0.81 3.55 9.00
C TYR A 124 1.10 3.99 7.57
N ALA A 125 0.17 3.67 6.67
CA ALA A 125 0.27 4.00 5.26
C ALA A 125 -0.14 5.45 5.00
N SER A 126 0.82 6.28 4.56
CA SER A 126 0.61 7.50 3.79
C SER A 126 0.74 7.19 2.28
N SER A 127 1.00 8.18 1.45
CA SER A 127 1.07 8.03 -0.01
C SER A 127 1.93 9.11 -0.63
N SER A 128 2.63 8.79 -1.71
CA SER A 128 3.30 9.78 -2.58
C SER A 128 2.34 10.81 -3.17
N SER A 129 1.02 10.54 -3.19
CA SER A 129 0.00 11.49 -3.62
C SER A 129 -0.04 12.77 -2.79
N VAL A 130 0.50 12.77 -1.55
CA VAL A 130 0.59 13.96 -0.69
C VAL A 130 1.47 15.05 -1.31
N TYR A 131 2.44 14.69 -2.15
CA TYR A 131 3.28 15.66 -2.85
C TYR A 131 2.50 16.54 -3.83
N GLY A 132 1.35 16.07 -4.32
CA GLY A 132 0.40 16.86 -5.07
C GLY A 132 1.03 17.61 -6.25
N ALA A 133 0.98 18.94 -6.20
CA ALA A 133 1.47 19.84 -7.27
C ALA A 133 2.99 20.10 -7.22
N ASN A 134 3.77 19.38 -6.41
CA ASN A 134 5.23 19.55 -6.38
C ASN A 134 5.85 19.07 -7.70
N THR A 135 6.83 19.85 -8.17
CA THR A 135 7.54 19.59 -9.44
C THR A 135 9.01 19.23 -9.23
N ARG A 136 9.58 19.54 -8.06
CA ARG A 136 10.96 19.21 -7.72
C ARG A 136 11.10 17.71 -7.53
N MET A 137 12.10 17.10 -8.17
CA MET A 137 12.40 15.67 -8.11
C MET A 137 13.87 15.43 -7.72
N PRO A 138 14.19 14.35 -6.99
CA PRO A 138 13.26 13.43 -6.34
C PRO A 138 12.45 14.11 -5.22
N PHE A 139 11.26 13.59 -4.90
CA PHE A 139 10.45 14.06 -3.78
C PHE A 139 11.16 13.78 -2.46
N GLN A 140 11.31 14.80 -1.64
CA GLN A 140 11.94 14.73 -0.32
C GLN A 140 10.88 14.79 0.79
N ILE A 141 11.18 14.22 1.96
CA ILE A 141 10.23 14.25 3.09
C ILE A 141 9.96 15.67 3.55
N GLU A 142 10.96 16.53 3.47
CA GLU A 142 10.93 17.94 3.87
C GLU A 142 10.16 18.83 2.88
N ASP A 143 9.84 18.33 1.69
CA ASP A 143 9.05 19.11 0.73
C ASP A 143 7.68 19.47 1.30
N ALA A 144 7.26 20.71 1.10
CA ALA A 144 5.92 21.15 1.47
C ALA A 144 4.84 20.35 0.71
N VAL A 145 3.88 19.80 1.44
CA VAL A 145 2.82 18.93 0.91
C VAL A 145 1.42 19.52 1.14
N ASP A 146 1.30 20.83 0.91
CA ASP A 146 0.10 21.61 1.23
C ASP A 146 -0.82 21.85 0.02
N ARG A 147 -0.49 21.25 -1.14
CA ARG A 147 -1.24 21.38 -2.39
C ARG A 147 -1.66 20.02 -2.96
N PRO A 148 -2.50 19.25 -2.23
CA PRO A 148 -2.95 17.95 -2.71
C PRO A 148 -3.84 18.11 -3.96
N LEU A 149 -3.68 17.22 -4.95
CA LEU A 149 -4.45 17.26 -6.21
C LEU A 149 -5.69 16.35 -6.19
N SER A 150 -5.97 15.68 -5.07
CA SER A 150 -7.15 14.82 -4.90
C SER A 150 -7.56 14.75 -3.43
N LEU A 151 -8.84 14.39 -3.20
CA LEU A 151 -9.32 14.14 -1.84
C LEU A 151 -8.54 13.00 -1.16
N TYR A 152 -8.20 11.93 -1.91
CA TYR A 152 -7.35 10.87 -1.39
C TYR A 152 -6.03 11.41 -0.84
N ALA A 153 -5.34 12.26 -1.60
CA ALA A 153 -4.09 12.90 -1.16
C ALA A 153 -4.31 13.74 0.10
N ALA A 154 -5.39 14.53 0.14
CA ALA A 154 -5.74 15.35 1.29
C ALA A 154 -6.00 14.49 2.54
N THR A 155 -6.72 13.36 2.43
CA THR A 155 -6.94 12.45 3.57
C THR A 155 -5.63 11.82 4.06
N LYS A 156 -4.71 11.46 3.16
CA LYS A 156 -3.41 10.91 3.56
C LYS A 156 -2.51 11.96 4.23
N ARG A 157 -2.52 13.20 3.76
CA ARG A 157 -1.84 14.29 4.46
C ARG A 157 -2.47 14.56 5.84
N ALA A 158 -3.78 14.52 5.96
CA ALA A 158 -4.46 14.63 7.24
C ALA A 158 -4.04 13.50 8.22
N ASN A 159 -3.84 12.27 7.73
CA ASN A 159 -3.32 11.18 8.56
C ASN A 159 -1.92 11.51 9.13
N GLU A 160 -1.00 12.06 8.33
CA GLU A 160 0.33 12.46 8.80
C GLU A 160 0.24 13.51 9.91
N LEU A 161 -0.58 14.55 9.74
CA LEU A 161 -0.77 15.62 10.72
C LEU A 161 -1.44 15.12 12.01
N THR A 162 -2.45 14.26 11.88
CA THR A 162 -3.15 13.68 13.03
C THR A 162 -2.24 12.74 13.81
N ALA A 163 -1.47 11.88 13.13
CA ALA A 163 -0.49 11.01 13.79
C ALA A 163 0.56 11.82 14.54
N TYR A 164 1.12 12.88 13.94
CA TYR A 164 2.06 13.78 14.61
C TYR A 164 1.47 14.36 15.90
N SER A 165 0.22 14.84 15.84
CA SER A 165 -0.48 15.37 17.01
C SER A 165 -0.61 14.34 18.13
N TYR A 166 -0.96 13.09 17.81
CA TYR A 166 -1.05 12.00 18.80
C TYR A 166 0.32 11.62 19.39
N CYS A 167 1.36 11.62 18.58
CA CYS A 167 2.73 11.41 19.05
C CYS A 167 3.16 12.50 20.02
N HIS A 168 2.87 13.76 19.69
CA HIS A 168 3.19 14.91 20.54
C HIS A 168 2.43 14.90 21.87
N LEU A 169 1.11 14.69 21.83
CA LEU A 169 0.25 14.80 23.02
C LEU A 169 0.34 13.57 23.93
N TYR A 170 0.52 12.38 23.35
CA TYR A 170 0.38 11.12 24.09
C TYR A 170 1.63 10.25 24.07
N GLY A 171 2.71 10.66 23.38
CA GLY A 171 3.95 9.90 23.29
C GLY A 171 3.79 8.60 22.49
N LEU A 172 2.81 8.52 21.57
CA LEU A 172 2.66 7.39 20.68
C LEU A 172 3.84 7.33 19.70
N ARG A 173 4.53 6.20 19.64
CA ARG A 173 5.60 6.01 18.65
C ARG A 173 5.00 5.63 17.31
N ALA A 174 5.13 6.48 16.30
CA ALA A 174 4.52 6.22 15.01
C ALA A 174 5.45 6.52 13.82
N THR A 175 5.40 5.67 12.81
CA THR A 175 6.09 5.86 11.53
C THR A 175 5.11 5.87 10.38
N GLY A 176 5.06 6.95 9.64
CA GLY A 176 4.28 7.08 8.40
C GLY A 176 5.11 6.77 7.17
N LEU A 177 4.55 5.99 6.26
CA LEU A 177 5.19 5.58 5.01
C LEU A 177 4.46 6.20 3.82
N ARG A 178 5.14 7.08 3.08
CA ARG A 178 4.66 7.61 1.79
C ARG A 178 4.96 6.60 0.70
N PHE A 179 4.01 5.67 0.47
CA PHE A 179 4.15 4.65 -0.57
C PHE A 179 4.16 5.26 -1.96
N PHE A 180 5.13 4.84 -2.77
CA PHE A 180 5.13 5.02 -4.21
C PHE A 180 4.39 3.88 -4.91
N THR A 181 4.62 3.66 -6.21
CA THR A 181 3.81 2.70 -6.96
C THR A 181 4.26 1.26 -6.69
N VAL A 182 3.55 0.58 -5.80
CA VAL A 182 3.82 -0.84 -5.47
C VAL A 182 3.17 -1.75 -6.51
N TYR A 183 3.91 -2.77 -6.96
CA TYR A 183 3.44 -3.76 -7.92
C TYR A 183 3.97 -5.17 -7.58
N GLY A 184 3.35 -6.22 -8.14
CA GLY A 184 3.75 -7.60 -7.94
C GLY A 184 2.59 -8.57 -7.90
N PRO A 185 2.85 -9.87 -7.64
CA PRO A 185 1.83 -10.90 -7.46
C PRO A 185 0.75 -10.49 -6.46
N TRP A 186 -0.47 -10.93 -6.67
CA TRP A 186 -1.60 -10.53 -5.83
C TRP A 186 -1.89 -9.03 -5.82
N GLY A 187 -1.39 -8.28 -6.84
CA GLY A 187 -1.59 -6.85 -6.98
C GLY A 187 -3.06 -6.44 -7.09
N ARG A 188 -3.32 -5.14 -6.99
CA ARG A 188 -4.68 -4.59 -7.08
C ARG A 188 -5.14 -4.53 -8.54
N PRO A 189 -6.40 -4.96 -8.83
CA PRO A 189 -6.94 -4.98 -10.20
C PRO A 189 -7.11 -3.59 -10.85
N ASP A 190 -7.19 -2.54 -10.05
CA ASP A 190 -7.31 -1.15 -10.50
C ASP A 190 -5.98 -0.51 -10.92
N MET A 191 -4.85 -1.20 -10.70
CA MET A 191 -3.51 -0.73 -11.07
C MET A 191 -3.12 -1.10 -12.51
N ALA A 192 -2.20 -0.31 -13.09
CA ALA A 192 -1.81 -0.40 -14.50
C ALA A 192 -1.35 -1.82 -14.90
N LEU A 193 -0.45 -2.45 -14.14
CA LEU A 193 0.07 -3.79 -14.47
C LEU A 193 -1.06 -4.80 -14.63
N PHE A 194 -2.00 -4.81 -13.70
CA PHE A 194 -3.13 -5.75 -13.73
C PHE A 194 -4.07 -5.45 -14.91
N LYS A 195 -4.42 -4.18 -15.12
CA LYS A 195 -5.29 -3.76 -16.22
C LYS A 195 -4.70 -4.08 -17.57
N PHE A 196 -3.42 -3.79 -17.77
CA PHE A 196 -2.70 -4.04 -19.02
C PHE A 196 -2.61 -5.54 -19.29
N THR A 197 -2.24 -6.34 -18.30
CA THR A 197 -2.19 -7.79 -18.42
C THR A 197 -3.54 -8.38 -18.83
N LYS A 198 -4.62 -7.94 -18.16
CA LYS A 198 -5.98 -8.38 -18.49
C LYS A 198 -6.37 -8.00 -19.92
N ALA A 199 -6.11 -6.76 -20.34
CA ALA A 199 -6.43 -6.28 -21.68
C ALA A 199 -5.66 -7.06 -22.75
N MET A 200 -4.33 -7.22 -22.59
CA MET A 200 -3.49 -7.94 -23.55
C MET A 200 -3.89 -9.41 -23.69
N LEU A 201 -4.17 -10.10 -22.59
CA LEU A 201 -4.63 -11.49 -22.63
C LEU A 201 -6.03 -11.66 -23.25
N ALA A 202 -6.85 -10.61 -23.19
CA ALA A 202 -8.17 -10.57 -23.85
C ALA A 202 -8.12 -10.05 -25.30
N GLY A 203 -6.94 -9.76 -25.85
CA GLY A 203 -6.79 -9.16 -27.18
C GLY A 203 -7.41 -7.76 -27.31
N GLN A 204 -7.42 -7.01 -26.21
CA GLN A 204 -8.00 -5.67 -26.12
C GLN A 204 -6.92 -4.60 -26.09
N PRO A 205 -7.20 -3.38 -26.61
CA PRO A 205 -6.25 -2.29 -26.55
C PRO A 205 -5.86 -1.91 -25.13
N VAL A 206 -4.60 -1.53 -24.95
CA VAL A 206 -4.06 -0.97 -23.70
C VAL A 206 -4.08 0.55 -23.77
N ASP A 207 -4.75 1.19 -22.82
CA ASP A 207 -4.84 2.65 -22.71
C ASP A 207 -3.54 3.25 -22.17
N ILE A 208 -2.85 3.98 -23.00
CA ILE A 208 -1.59 4.67 -22.69
C ILE A 208 -1.88 6.17 -22.52
N TYR A 209 -2.05 6.60 -21.26
CA TYR A 209 -2.34 7.99 -20.95
C TYR A 209 -1.13 8.89 -21.11
N ASN A 210 -1.39 10.20 -21.35
CA ASN A 210 -0.40 11.22 -21.66
C ASN A 210 0.57 10.77 -22.76
N HIS A 211 0.06 10.10 -23.78
CA HIS A 211 0.85 9.57 -24.92
C HIS A 211 2.06 8.72 -24.52
N GLY A 212 2.05 8.19 -23.29
CA GLY A 212 3.16 7.41 -22.71
C GLY A 212 4.27 8.23 -22.07
N GLU A 213 4.16 9.56 -22.08
CA GLU A 213 5.13 10.48 -21.48
C GLU A 213 4.91 10.60 -19.96
N MET A 214 5.02 9.48 -19.29
CA MET A 214 4.88 9.36 -17.84
C MET A 214 5.98 8.48 -17.28
N ALA A 215 6.42 8.77 -16.06
CA ALA A 215 7.33 7.91 -15.31
C ALA A 215 6.83 7.70 -13.88
N ARG A 216 7.06 6.51 -13.35
CA ARG A 216 6.70 6.15 -11.97
C ARG A 216 7.86 5.45 -11.28
N ASP A 217 7.97 5.67 -10.00
CA ASP A 217 8.79 4.86 -9.12
C ASP A 217 8.04 3.57 -8.81
N PHE A 218 8.31 2.53 -9.62
CA PHE A 218 7.72 1.21 -9.46
C PHE A 218 8.57 0.38 -8.50
N THR A 219 7.95 -0.08 -7.42
CA THR A 219 8.63 -0.86 -6.38
C THR A 219 7.98 -2.22 -6.22
N TYR A 220 8.78 -3.27 -6.29
CA TYR A 220 8.29 -4.64 -6.16
C TYR A 220 7.82 -4.93 -4.74
N ILE A 221 6.77 -5.72 -4.62
CA ILE A 221 6.09 -5.97 -3.33
C ILE A 221 7.01 -6.56 -2.26
N ASP A 222 7.94 -7.46 -2.59
CA ASP A 222 8.81 -8.07 -1.59
C ASP A 222 9.81 -7.05 -1.00
N ASP A 223 10.29 -6.09 -1.81
CA ASP A 223 11.13 -5.00 -1.33
C ASP A 223 10.38 -4.08 -0.35
N ILE A 224 9.09 -3.86 -0.59
CA ILE A 224 8.20 -3.12 0.31
C ILE A 224 8.00 -3.88 1.62
N VAL A 225 7.75 -5.18 1.54
CA VAL A 225 7.54 -6.03 2.72
C VAL A 225 8.80 -6.07 3.56
N GLU A 226 9.97 -6.30 2.95
CA GLU A 226 11.26 -6.30 3.67
C GLU A 226 11.53 -4.96 4.37
N SER A 227 11.24 -3.84 3.70
CA SER A 227 11.38 -2.50 4.29
C SER A 227 10.49 -2.35 5.54
N ILE A 228 9.22 -2.76 5.47
CA ILE A 228 8.29 -2.69 6.61
C ILE A 228 8.75 -3.61 7.76
N LEU A 229 9.22 -4.81 7.44
CA LEU A 229 9.67 -5.78 8.44
C LEU A 229 10.91 -5.31 9.20
N ARG A 230 11.85 -4.66 8.55
CA ARG A 230 13.00 -4.05 9.22
C ARG A 230 12.58 -2.83 10.04
N LEU A 231 11.75 -1.97 9.45
CA LEU A 231 11.30 -0.74 10.10
C LEU A 231 10.52 -1.02 11.40
N ARG A 232 9.71 -2.08 11.45
CA ARG A 232 8.94 -2.41 12.65
C ARG A 232 9.79 -2.65 13.91
N LEU A 233 11.05 -3.02 13.72
CA LEU A 233 12.00 -3.25 14.80
C LEU A 233 12.69 -1.97 15.29
N LEU A 234 12.46 -0.84 14.63
CA LEU A 234 13.12 0.44 14.83
C LEU A 234 12.08 1.55 15.10
N PRO A 235 11.30 1.48 16.19
CA PRO A 235 10.35 2.54 16.52
C PRO A 235 11.09 3.85 16.76
N PRO A 236 10.51 5.00 16.34
CA PRO A 236 11.14 6.29 16.59
C PRO A 236 11.11 6.63 18.07
N ASP A 237 12.14 7.35 18.52
CA ASP A 237 12.23 7.89 19.86
C ASP A 237 12.02 9.41 19.86
N THR A 238 11.72 9.97 21.04
CA THR A 238 11.71 11.42 21.23
C THR A 238 13.12 11.97 21.13
N VAL A 239 13.31 12.98 20.28
CA VAL A 239 14.62 13.64 20.11
C VAL A 239 14.48 15.13 20.46
N GLY A 240 15.01 15.53 21.59
CA GLY A 240 14.85 16.92 22.08
C GLY A 240 13.38 17.25 22.33
N SER A 241 12.86 18.25 21.61
CA SER A 241 11.43 18.63 21.62
C SER A 241 10.56 17.93 20.58
N GLU A 242 11.19 17.18 19.66
CA GLU A 242 10.44 16.48 18.61
C GLU A 242 9.77 15.21 19.14
N PRO A 243 8.49 15.00 18.85
CA PRO A 243 7.77 13.81 19.28
C PRO A 243 8.30 12.55 18.57
N PRO A 244 8.00 11.35 19.09
CA PRO A 244 8.43 10.08 18.50
C PRO A 244 7.63 9.73 17.23
N HIS A 245 7.73 10.61 16.23
CA HIS A 245 7.06 10.50 14.94
C HIS A 245 8.07 10.62 13.81
N GLN A 246 8.05 9.68 12.86
CA GLN A 246 8.92 9.70 11.70
C GLN A 246 8.13 9.49 10.41
N LEU A 247 8.50 10.20 9.36
CA LEU A 247 7.99 9.99 8.00
C LEU A 247 9.11 9.51 7.08
N PHE A 248 8.78 8.55 6.20
CA PHE A 248 9.69 8.09 5.15
C PHE A 248 8.98 7.95 3.82
N ASN A 249 9.70 8.24 2.74
CA ASN A 249 9.35 7.74 1.43
C ASN A 249 9.71 6.24 1.35
N ILE A 250 8.79 5.43 0.85
CA ILE A 250 9.04 4.01 0.60
C ILE A 250 8.80 3.71 -0.88
N GLY A 251 9.89 3.41 -1.57
CA GLY A 251 9.96 3.24 -3.01
C GLY A 251 11.32 2.67 -3.42
N ARG A 252 11.54 2.52 -4.72
CA ARG A 252 12.82 2.04 -5.27
C ARG A 252 13.85 3.17 -5.45
N GLY A 253 13.39 4.43 -5.50
CA GLY A 253 14.24 5.58 -5.75
C GLY A 253 14.74 5.66 -7.21
N ARG A 254 14.05 5.03 -8.15
CA ARG A 254 14.40 5.02 -9.58
C ARG A 254 13.14 5.05 -10.44
N PRO A 255 12.86 6.18 -11.12
CA PRO A 255 11.70 6.27 -11.99
C PRO A 255 11.88 5.40 -13.24
N VAL A 256 10.81 4.75 -13.68
CA VAL A 256 10.74 3.96 -14.90
C VAL A 256 9.67 4.57 -15.81
N LYS A 257 9.98 4.73 -17.10
CA LYS A 257 9.02 5.23 -18.08
C LYS A 257 7.89 4.23 -18.28
N LEU A 258 6.67 4.74 -18.45
CA LEU A 258 5.49 3.89 -18.66
C LEU A 258 5.67 2.93 -19.85
N LEU A 259 6.25 3.41 -20.95
CA LEU A 259 6.48 2.57 -22.13
C LEU A 259 7.49 1.46 -21.88
N GLU A 260 8.57 1.71 -21.13
CA GLU A 260 9.52 0.66 -20.71
C GLU A 260 8.83 -0.41 -19.84
N PHE A 261 7.92 0.02 -18.97
CA PHE A 261 7.12 -0.90 -18.16
C PHE A 261 6.19 -1.76 -19.01
N VAL A 262 5.56 -1.19 -20.04
CA VAL A 262 4.75 -1.93 -21.03
C VAL A 262 5.61 -2.89 -21.82
N ASP A 263 6.80 -2.50 -22.27
CA ASP A 263 7.74 -3.37 -23.01
C ASP A 263 8.16 -4.60 -22.16
N CYS A 264 8.43 -4.40 -20.86
CA CYS A 264 8.69 -5.51 -19.93
C CYS A 264 7.48 -6.47 -19.85
N LEU A 265 6.25 -5.93 -19.84
CA LEU A 265 5.04 -6.75 -19.78
C LEU A 265 4.81 -7.52 -21.10
N GLU A 266 5.03 -6.88 -22.25
CA GLU A 266 4.99 -7.52 -23.58
C GLU A 266 5.96 -8.70 -23.63
N ALA A 267 7.19 -8.50 -23.19
CA ALA A 267 8.22 -9.54 -23.15
C ALA A 267 7.82 -10.71 -22.22
N ALA A 268 7.28 -10.41 -21.02
CA ALA A 268 6.85 -11.43 -20.07
C ALA A 268 5.64 -12.23 -20.56
N LEU A 269 4.71 -11.59 -21.24
CA LEU A 269 3.51 -12.24 -21.80
C LEU A 269 3.80 -12.99 -23.12
N GLY A 270 4.87 -12.61 -23.84
CA GLY A 270 5.11 -13.06 -25.22
C GLY A 270 4.08 -12.52 -26.21
N LEU A 271 3.49 -11.35 -25.91
CA LEU A 271 2.44 -10.70 -26.69
C LEU A 271 2.84 -9.26 -27.01
N ARG A 272 2.27 -8.68 -28.07
CA ARG A 272 2.37 -7.26 -28.35
C ARG A 272 1.05 -6.57 -27.97
N ALA A 273 1.15 -5.44 -27.27
CA ALA A 273 -0.01 -4.64 -26.91
C ALA A 273 -0.47 -3.81 -28.13
N GLU A 274 -1.75 -3.84 -28.40
CA GLU A 274 -2.37 -2.78 -29.19
C GLU A 274 -2.45 -1.54 -28.31
N ARG A 275 -1.64 -0.51 -28.59
CA ARG A 275 -1.49 0.68 -27.75
C ARG A 275 -2.43 1.79 -28.22
N ARG A 276 -3.40 2.16 -27.38
CA ARG A 276 -4.28 3.30 -27.60
C ARG A 276 -3.78 4.50 -26.79
N TYR A 277 -3.26 5.50 -27.48
CA TYR A 277 -2.71 6.70 -26.84
C TYR A 277 -3.82 7.70 -26.52
N LEU A 278 -3.85 8.16 -25.27
CA LEU A 278 -4.87 9.05 -24.72
C LEU A 278 -4.22 10.28 -24.06
N PRO A 279 -4.96 11.41 -23.94
CA PRO A 279 -4.48 12.58 -23.20
C PRO A 279 -4.31 12.27 -21.70
N LEU A 280 -3.63 13.19 -20.98
CA LEU A 280 -3.46 13.11 -19.54
C LEU A 280 -4.84 13.11 -18.84
N GLN A 281 -5.00 12.25 -17.85
CA GLN A 281 -6.22 12.20 -17.04
C GLN A 281 -6.17 13.19 -15.87
N ALA A 282 -7.34 13.68 -15.46
CA ALA A 282 -7.47 14.54 -14.29
C ALA A 282 -6.98 13.83 -13.01
N GLY A 283 -6.20 14.55 -12.21
CA GLY A 283 -5.60 14.03 -10.98
C GLY A 283 -4.32 13.20 -11.16
N ASP A 284 -3.90 12.89 -12.40
CA ASP A 284 -2.63 12.23 -12.66
C ASP A 284 -1.46 13.24 -12.67
N VAL A 285 -0.28 12.77 -12.24
CA VAL A 285 0.98 13.51 -12.30
C VAL A 285 1.89 12.92 -13.37
N LEU A 286 2.74 13.74 -13.99
CA LEU A 286 3.63 13.30 -15.07
C LEU A 286 4.68 12.31 -14.59
N GLN A 287 5.27 12.58 -13.43
CA GLN A 287 6.35 11.78 -12.87
C GLN A 287 6.22 11.66 -11.36
N THR A 288 6.61 10.49 -10.82
CA THR A 288 6.86 10.31 -9.39
C THR A 288 8.22 9.65 -9.20
N TRP A 289 9.02 10.21 -8.30
CA TRP A 289 10.34 9.71 -7.97
C TRP A 289 10.66 10.02 -6.50
N ALA A 290 10.93 8.98 -5.71
CA ALA A 290 11.21 9.07 -4.29
C ALA A 290 12.70 9.35 -4.02
N ASP A 291 12.99 10.27 -3.11
CA ASP A 291 14.21 10.17 -2.32
C ASP A 291 13.97 9.16 -1.19
N VAL A 292 14.67 8.04 -1.25
CA VAL A 292 14.55 6.93 -0.28
C VAL A 292 15.77 6.81 0.63
N SER A 293 16.70 7.75 0.56
CA SER A 293 17.98 7.70 1.28
C SER A 293 17.79 7.61 2.79
N ALA A 294 16.87 8.39 3.35
CA ALA A 294 16.58 8.40 4.78
C ALA A 294 16.09 7.03 5.28
N LEU A 295 15.11 6.42 4.58
CA LEU A 295 14.63 5.08 4.94
C LEU A 295 15.73 4.04 4.78
N SER A 296 16.45 4.07 3.65
CA SER A 296 17.51 3.10 3.36
C SER A 296 18.61 3.10 4.42
N GLN A 297 18.99 4.27 4.92
CA GLN A 297 19.96 4.40 6.02
C GLN A 297 19.37 3.92 7.35
N TRP A 298 18.07 4.23 7.61
CA TRP A 298 17.43 3.87 8.86
C TRP A 298 17.31 2.35 9.05
N ILE A 299 16.98 1.63 7.97
CA ILE A 299 16.73 0.19 8.02
C ILE A 299 17.89 -0.66 7.46
N ASP A 300 18.99 -0.04 7.02
CA ASP A 300 20.10 -0.71 6.31
C ASP A 300 19.61 -1.65 5.20
N PHE A 301 18.76 -1.11 4.31
CA PHE A 301 18.21 -1.86 3.19
C PHE A 301 17.83 -0.94 2.03
N GLN A 302 18.05 -1.41 0.79
CA GLN A 302 17.60 -0.76 -0.43
C GLN A 302 16.84 -1.75 -1.31
N PRO A 303 15.70 -1.34 -1.90
CA PRO A 303 14.96 -2.11 -2.88
C PRO A 303 15.84 -2.50 -4.08
N GLN A 304 15.87 -3.79 -4.42
CA GLN A 304 16.80 -4.33 -5.42
C GLN A 304 16.10 -5.00 -6.60
N VAL A 305 14.84 -5.41 -6.47
CA VAL A 305 14.15 -6.17 -7.52
C VAL A 305 13.96 -5.30 -8.77
N SER A 306 14.46 -5.79 -9.91
CA SER A 306 14.28 -5.08 -11.18
C SER A 306 12.83 -5.14 -11.65
N VAL A 307 12.42 -4.15 -12.47
CA VAL A 307 11.06 -4.13 -13.04
C VAL A 307 10.80 -5.37 -13.89
N ASP A 308 11.77 -5.79 -14.70
CA ASP A 308 11.67 -7.00 -15.51
C ASP A 308 11.41 -8.24 -14.66
N THR A 309 12.19 -8.44 -13.59
CA THR A 309 12.00 -9.57 -12.66
C THR A 309 10.63 -9.54 -11.99
N GLY A 310 10.22 -8.40 -11.48
CA GLY A 310 8.94 -8.26 -10.77
C GLY A 310 7.72 -8.40 -11.70
N VAL A 311 7.81 -7.91 -12.94
CA VAL A 311 6.76 -8.07 -13.95
C VAL A 311 6.61 -9.54 -14.35
N ARG A 312 7.71 -10.28 -14.57
CA ARG A 312 7.66 -11.73 -14.84
C ARG A 312 6.99 -12.48 -13.70
N ALA A 313 7.40 -12.25 -12.45
CA ALA A 313 6.78 -12.88 -11.28
C ALA A 313 5.27 -12.58 -11.18
N PHE A 314 4.85 -11.35 -11.52
CA PHE A 314 3.42 -11.01 -11.59
C PHE A 314 2.70 -11.80 -12.70
N VAL A 315 3.28 -11.89 -13.89
CA VAL A 315 2.68 -12.59 -15.05
C VAL A 315 2.53 -14.09 -14.76
N ASP A 316 3.55 -14.70 -14.15
CA ASP A 316 3.51 -16.12 -13.76
C ASP A 316 2.40 -16.37 -12.76
N TRP A 317 2.31 -15.56 -11.69
CA TRP A 317 1.22 -15.62 -10.73
C TRP A 317 -0.15 -15.38 -11.39
N TYR A 318 -0.26 -14.39 -12.31
CA TYR A 318 -1.53 -14.08 -12.96
C TYR A 318 -2.02 -15.26 -13.80
N ARG A 319 -1.14 -15.90 -14.55
CA ARG A 319 -1.44 -17.09 -15.34
C ARG A 319 -1.87 -18.25 -14.44
N GLU A 320 -1.13 -18.54 -13.40
CA GLU A 320 -1.46 -19.60 -12.44
C GLU A 320 -2.81 -19.34 -11.77
N HIS A 321 -3.02 -18.16 -11.24
CA HIS A 321 -4.22 -17.83 -10.47
C HIS A 321 -5.51 -17.76 -11.33
N TYR A 322 -5.42 -17.16 -12.53
CA TYR A 322 -6.61 -16.94 -13.37
C TYR A 322 -6.81 -18.01 -14.44
N GLN A 323 -5.76 -18.61 -15.03
CA GLN A 323 -5.90 -19.65 -16.04
C GLN A 323 -6.25 -21.01 -15.43
N ALA A 324 -5.75 -21.31 -14.23
CA ALA A 324 -6.16 -22.51 -13.51
C ALA A 324 -7.67 -22.54 -13.25
N ARG A 325 -8.29 -21.37 -13.01
CA ARG A 325 -9.73 -21.23 -12.80
C ARG A 325 -10.59 -21.42 -14.05
N LEU A 326 -10.05 -21.10 -15.23
CA LEU A 326 -10.75 -21.37 -16.51
C LEU A 326 -10.78 -22.85 -16.86
N ARG A 327 -10.00 -23.69 -16.18
CA ARG A 327 -9.93 -25.16 -16.41
C ARG A 327 -10.81 -25.97 -15.44
N VAL A 328 -11.42 -25.34 -14.46
CA VAL A 328 -12.40 -26.02 -13.57
C VAL A 328 -13.79 -25.83 -14.19
N PRO A 329 -14.43 -26.90 -14.71
CA PRO A 329 -15.83 -26.82 -15.14
C PRO A 329 -16.69 -26.42 -13.94
N LEU A 330 -17.60 -25.47 -14.15
CA LEU A 330 -18.69 -25.19 -13.19
C LEU A 330 -19.45 -26.49 -12.98
N GLN A 331 -19.34 -27.11 -11.82
CA GLN A 331 -20.20 -28.18 -11.35
C GLN A 331 -21.53 -27.64 -10.88
#